data_36ad3653f61ba120f9aac9a5387d1293
#
_entry.id   36ad3653f61ba120f9aac9a5387d1293
#
_cell.length_a   1.000
_cell.length_b   1.000
_cell.length_c   1.000
_cell.angle_alpha   90.00
_cell.angle_beta   90.00
_cell.angle_gamma   90.00
#
_symmetry.space_group_name_H-M   'P 1'
#
loop_
_entity.id
_entity.type
_entity.pdbx_description
1 polymer ?
#
loop_
_entity_poly.entity_id
_entity_poly.type
_entity_poly.pdbx_seq_one_letter_code
_entity_poly.pdbx_strand_id
1 'polypeptide(L)'
;LAETTNGKISSFSLDIRDSLAIEEAIDTVFANGGLDGLVNNAAGNFISRTKDLSPNAFNAIASIVFHGTFNMTNTVGKKWIEQNKPGNILSITTTWVWTGSPFVVPSAMSKSGINAMTKSLAVEWGPHNIRLNCIAPGPFPTEGAWSRLSPETEDNKGALDQSSMSSNPMGRVGEMTELGNLATFLMSDGCDYLTGQTIAIDGAAYLSAGGTFASLGKLKDEDWTNIRDTIKKSNEKDKNLRNTK
;
A
#
# COMPACT_ATOMS: atom_id res chain seq x y z
N LEU A 1 -22.14 11.02 -2.82
CA LEU A 1 -21.71 10.50 -1.51
C LEU A 1 -22.59 11.03 -0.37
N ALA A 2 -22.81 12.35 -0.24
CA ALA A 2 -23.66 12.90 0.82
C ALA A 2 -25.08 12.32 0.78
N GLU A 3 -25.67 12.19 -0.41
CA GLU A 3 -27.02 11.61 -0.62
C GLU A 3 -27.08 10.12 -0.27
N THR A 4 -25.98 9.38 -0.47
CA THR A 4 -25.94 7.93 -0.19
C THR A 4 -25.58 7.58 1.23
N THR A 5 -24.88 8.46 1.96
CA THR A 5 -24.41 8.19 3.32
C THR A 5 -25.14 8.99 4.40
N ASN A 6 -26.02 9.91 4.01
CA ASN A 6 -26.65 10.89 4.91
C ASN A 6 -25.63 11.73 5.72
N GLY A 7 -24.38 11.77 5.26
CA GLY A 7 -23.27 12.46 5.89
C GLY A 7 -23.08 13.89 5.36
N LYS A 8 -22.47 14.73 6.17
CA LYS A 8 -22.04 16.07 5.72
C LYS A 8 -20.70 15.93 5.00
N ILE A 9 -20.63 16.43 3.76
CA ILE A 9 -19.41 16.45 2.98
C ILE A 9 -19.06 17.89 2.64
N SER A 10 -17.82 18.27 2.91
CA SER A 10 -17.20 19.51 2.45
C SER A 10 -16.02 19.19 1.56
N SER A 11 -15.82 19.98 0.51
CA SER A 11 -14.71 19.80 -0.43
C SER A 11 -13.90 21.07 -0.56
N PHE A 12 -12.59 20.92 -0.70
CA PHE A 12 -11.64 21.98 -0.93
C PHE A 12 -10.87 21.71 -2.23
N SER A 13 -10.70 22.72 -3.06
CA SER A 13 -9.76 22.65 -4.18
C SER A 13 -8.37 22.96 -3.65
N LEU A 14 -7.50 21.95 -3.57
CA LEU A 14 -6.20 22.03 -2.93
C LEU A 14 -5.13 21.31 -3.75
N ASP A 15 -4.02 21.98 -4.02
CA ASP A 15 -2.81 21.29 -4.51
C ASP A 15 -1.99 20.82 -3.30
N ILE A 16 -1.88 19.51 -3.14
CA ILE A 16 -1.16 18.90 -2.01
C ILE A 16 0.36 19.22 -2.01
N ARG A 17 0.88 19.83 -3.09
CA ARG A 17 2.27 20.28 -3.17
C ARG A 17 2.48 21.66 -2.52
N ASP A 18 1.42 22.41 -2.32
CA ASP A 18 1.43 23.73 -1.72
C ASP A 18 1.20 23.63 -0.20
N SER A 19 2.28 23.76 0.56
CA SER A 19 2.23 23.66 2.02
C SER A 19 1.44 24.80 2.67
N LEU A 20 1.45 26.01 2.11
CA LEU A 20 0.69 27.13 2.65
C LEU A 20 -0.82 26.94 2.44
N ALA A 21 -1.20 26.50 1.24
CA ALA A 21 -2.59 26.18 0.96
C ALA A 21 -3.10 25.01 1.83
N ILE A 22 -2.24 24.03 2.15
CA ILE A 22 -2.56 22.96 3.13
C ILE A 22 -2.83 23.56 4.51
N GLU A 23 -1.96 24.44 5.01
CA GLU A 23 -2.12 25.07 6.31
C GLU A 23 -3.45 25.84 6.40
N GLU A 24 -3.75 26.68 5.40
CA GLU A 24 -5.00 27.44 5.34
C GLU A 24 -6.26 26.55 5.32
N ALA A 25 -6.21 25.46 4.52
CA ALA A 25 -7.31 24.50 4.45
C ALA A 25 -7.53 23.78 5.79
N ILE A 26 -6.44 23.33 6.42
CA ILE A 26 -6.49 22.64 7.70
C ILE A 26 -6.93 23.60 8.83
N ASP A 27 -6.46 24.84 8.84
CA ASP A 27 -6.93 25.86 9.77
C ASP A 27 -8.45 26.07 9.65
N THR A 28 -8.97 26.12 8.44
CA THR A 28 -10.40 26.22 8.18
C THR A 28 -11.15 25.01 8.73
N VAL A 29 -10.63 23.80 8.54
CA VAL A 29 -11.25 22.56 9.06
C VAL A 29 -11.27 22.57 10.60
N PHE A 30 -10.15 22.94 11.22
CA PHE A 30 -10.07 22.97 12.69
C PHE A 30 -10.93 24.07 13.31
N ALA A 31 -11.11 25.20 12.65
CA ALA A 31 -12.04 26.26 13.06
C ALA A 31 -13.51 25.82 13.01
N ASN A 32 -13.84 24.83 12.18
CA ASN A 32 -15.19 24.30 11.99
C ASN A 32 -15.47 22.96 12.70
N GLY A 33 -14.70 22.59 13.71
CA GLY A 33 -14.93 21.39 14.53
C GLY A 33 -13.73 20.46 14.61
N GLY A 34 -12.74 20.59 13.75
CA GLY A 34 -11.52 19.80 13.76
C GLY A 34 -11.63 18.47 12.98
N LEU A 35 -10.64 17.62 13.19
CA LEU A 35 -10.53 16.29 12.59
C LEU A 35 -10.27 15.27 13.70
N ASP A 36 -10.82 14.07 13.55
CA ASP A 36 -10.50 12.88 14.34
C ASP A 36 -9.58 11.93 13.57
N GLY A 37 -9.57 12.02 12.23
CA GLY A 37 -8.78 11.17 11.38
C GLY A 37 -8.37 11.81 10.07
N LEU A 38 -7.22 11.37 9.54
CA LEU A 38 -6.67 11.77 8.25
C LEU A 38 -6.40 10.54 7.38
N VAL A 39 -6.92 10.54 6.16
CA VAL A 39 -6.56 9.53 5.15
C VAL A 39 -5.70 10.17 4.05
N ASN A 40 -4.43 9.82 4.01
CA ASN A 40 -3.51 10.21 2.95
C ASN A 40 -3.66 9.27 1.75
N ASN A 41 -4.43 9.67 0.76
CA ASN A 41 -4.70 8.87 -0.44
C ASN A 41 -4.22 9.54 -1.73
N ALA A 42 -3.94 10.84 -1.72
CA ALA A 42 -3.47 11.57 -2.91
C ALA A 42 -2.18 10.96 -3.44
N ALA A 43 -2.15 10.63 -4.72
CA ALA A 43 -1.03 10.00 -5.38
C ALA A 43 -0.94 10.35 -6.86
N GLY A 44 0.23 10.12 -7.43
CA GLY A 44 0.48 10.13 -8.86
C GLY A 44 1.47 9.02 -9.19
N ASN A 45 1.36 8.44 -10.37
CA ASN A 45 2.31 7.46 -10.87
C ASN A 45 2.29 7.42 -12.39
N PHE A 46 3.38 6.93 -12.98
CA PHE A 46 3.51 6.56 -14.39
C PHE A 46 4.66 5.56 -14.53
N ILE A 47 4.64 4.78 -15.60
CA ILE A 47 5.71 3.84 -15.92
C ILE A 47 6.77 4.50 -16.81
N SER A 48 8.05 4.29 -16.46
CA SER A 48 9.19 4.72 -17.27
C SER A 48 10.44 3.91 -16.91
N ARG A 49 11.31 3.71 -17.91
CA ARG A 49 12.66 3.20 -17.60
C ARG A 49 13.41 4.27 -16.81
N THR A 50 14.05 3.89 -15.72
CA THR A 50 14.72 4.84 -14.82
C THR A 50 15.80 5.66 -15.54
N LYS A 51 16.51 5.06 -16.51
CA LYS A 51 17.53 5.77 -17.30
C LYS A 51 16.97 6.90 -18.17
N ASP A 52 15.68 6.88 -18.47
CA ASP A 52 15.00 7.84 -19.34
C ASP A 52 14.23 8.91 -18.49
N LEU A 53 14.26 8.81 -17.16
CA LEU A 53 13.60 9.76 -16.26
C LEU A 53 14.40 11.07 -16.20
N SER A 54 13.70 12.17 -16.44
CA SER A 54 14.24 13.50 -16.11
C SER A 54 14.09 13.81 -14.61
N PRO A 55 14.92 14.70 -14.04
CA PRO A 55 14.74 15.18 -12.67
C PRO A 55 13.34 15.76 -12.42
N ASN A 56 12.76 16.46 -13.39
CA ASN A 56 11.42 17.01 -13.28
C ASN A 56 10.33 15.93 -13.22
N ALA A 57 10.48 14.86 -13.98
CA ALA A 57 9.55 13.74 -13.94
C ALA A 57 9.60 13.01 -12.57
N PHE A 58 10.79 12.84 -11.99
CA PHE A 58 10.95 12.33 -10.64
C PHE A 58 10.27 13.27 -9.61
N ASN A 59 10.59 14.56 -9.67
CA ASN A 59 10.06 15.57 -8.74
C ASN A 59 8.54 15.71 -8.83
N ALA A 60 7.94 15.52 -10.00
CA ALA A 60 6.48 15.56 -10.16
C ALA A 60 5.77 14.50 -9.31
N ILE A 61 6.33 13.29 -9.22
CA ILE A 61 5.78 12.23 -8.36
C ILE A 61 6.15 12.47 -6.90
N ALA A 62 7.41 12.75 -6.61
CA ALA A 62 7.89 12.94 -5.25
C ALA A 62 7.17 14.09 -4.54
N SER A 63 6.92 15.22 -5.24
CA SER A 63 6.23 16.37 -4.66
C SER A 63 4.78 16.06 -4.28
N ILE A 64 4.06 15.25 -5.06
CA ILE A 64 2.69 14.85 -4.74
C ILE A 64 2.68 13.78 -3.64
N VAL A 65 3.42 12.68 -3.87
CA VAL A 65 3.28 11.47 -3.06
C VAL A 65 4.05 11.58 -1.74
N PHE A 66 5.30 12.04 -1.78
CA PHE A 66 6.16 12.10 -0.60
C PHE A 66 6.00 13.41 0.17
N HIS A 67 6.29 14.54 -0.46
CA HIS A 67 6.20 15.84 0.21
C HIS A 67 4.76 16.19 0.59
N GLY A 68 3.80 15.96 -0.30
CA GLY A 68 2.39 16.25 -0.02
C GLY A 68 1.85 15.44 1.15
N THR A 69 2.15 14.14 1.21
CA THR A 69 1.76 13.28 2.34
C THR A 69 2.42 13.72 3.64
N PHE A 70 3.71 14.09 3.60
CA PHE A 70 4.43 14.61 4.76
C PHE A 70 3.79 15.93 5.25
N ASN A 71 3.55 16.88 4.36
CA ASN A 71 2.98 18.19 4.71
C ASN A 71 1.60 18.03 5.36
N MET A 72 0.70 17.23 4.75
CA MET A 72 -0.62 16.95 5.33
C MET A 72 -0.52 16.30 6.72
N THR A 73 0.32 15.27 6.84
CA THR A 73 0.52 14.55 8.10
C THR A 73 1.06 15.49 9.19
N ASN A 74 2.09 16.28 8.86
CA ASN A 74 2.72 17.19 9.81
C ASN A 74 1.77 18.31 10.24
N THR A 75 1.07 18.94 9.30
CA THR A 75 0.13 20.04 9.60
C THR A 75 -1.01 19.56 10.51
N VAL A 76 -1.63 18.42 10.20
CA VAL A 76 -2.72 17.87 10.99
C VAL A 76 -2.22 17.39 12.37
N GLY A 77 -1.11 16.64 12.40
CA GLY A 77 -0.54 16.12 13.65
C GLY A 77 -0.12 17.23 14.62
N LYS A 78 0.49 18.30 14.09
CA LYS A 78 0.83 19.49 14.87
C LYS A 78 -0.40 20.12 15.53
N LYS A 79 -1.52 20.26 14.81
CA LYS A 79 -2.78 20.79 15.37
C LYS A 79 -3.35 19.89 16.48
N TRP A 80 -3.31 18.58 16.30
CA TRP A 80 -3.76 17.65 17.36
C TRP A 80 -2.89 17.76 18.61
N ILE A 81 -1.56 17.81 18.46
CA ILE A 81 -0.62 17.95 19.58
C ILE A 81 -0.85 19.27 20.33
N GLU A 82 -0.93 20.40 19.59
CA GLU A 82 -1.18 21.73 20.16
C GLU A 82 -2.52 21.80 20.94
N GLN A 83 -3.53 21.07 20.47
CA GLN A 83 -4.86 21.03 21.10
C GLN A 83 -5.00 19.89 22.13
N ASN A 84 -3.95 19.10 22.34
CA ASN A 84 -3.98 17.91 23.18
C ASN A 84 -5.14 16.95 22.83
N LYS A 85 -5.34 16.73 21.53
CA LYS A 85 -6.36 15.84 20.96
C LYS A 85 -5.74 14.57 20.42
N PRO A 86 -6.38 13.40 20.57
CA PRO A 86 -5.98 12.20 19.90
C PRO A 86 -6.22 12.33 18.38
N GLY A 87 -5.61 11.45 17.59
CA GLY A 87 -5.83 11.40 16.16
C GLY A 87 -5.46 10.06 15.55
N ASN A 88 -5.94 9.85 14.33
CA ASN A 88 -5.67 8.64 13.59
C ASN A 88 -5.29 8.96 12.13
N ILE A 89 -4.11 8.50 11.69
CA ILE A 89 -3.61 8.73 10.34
C ILE A 89 -3.50 7.39 9.60
N LEU A 90 -4.16 7.30 8.47
CA LEU A 90 -4.05 6.18 7.54
C LEU A 90 -3.44 6.65 6.24
N SER A 91 -2.33 6.05 5.83
CA SER A 91 -1.69 6.36 4.55
C SER A 91 -1.80 5.18 3.58
N ILE A 92 -2.20 5.46 2.35
CA ILE A 92 -2.22 4.44 1.29
C ILE A 92 -0.84 4.35 0.66
N THR A 93 -0.19 3.21 0.87
CA THR A 93 1.12 2.87 0.31
C THR A 93 0.97 1.88 -0.85
N THR A 94 1.85 0.92 -0.96
CA THR A 94 1.81 -0.20 -1.91
C THR A 94 2.74 -1.30 -1.40
N THR A 95 2.56 -2.53 -1.84
CA THR A 95 3.44 -3.66 -1.49
C THR A 95 4.90 -3.46 -1.94
N TRP A 96 5.16 -2.50 -2.82
CA TRP A 96 6.53 -2.12 -3.25
C TRP A 96 7.40 -1.56 -2.13
N VAL A 97 6.83 -1.21 -0.98
CA VAL A 97 7.59 -0.81 0.21
C VAL A 97 8.46 -1.93 0.78
N TRP A 98 8.18 -3.19 0.42
CA TRP A 98 8.97 -4.37 0.78
C TRP A 98 9.80 -4.92 -0.37
N THR A 99 9.29 -4.86 -1.60
CA THR A 99 9.89 -5.53 -2.75
C THR A 99 10.61 -4.60 -3.71
N GLY A 100 10.33 -3.29 -3.63
CA GLY A 100 10.61 -2.39 -4.75
C GLY A 100 9.67 -2.70 -5.94
N SER A 101 9.79 -1.92 -7.01
CA SER A 101 9.12 -2.21 -8.28
C SER A 101 9.89 -1.56 -9.43
N PRO A 102 10.22 -2.30 -10.49
CA PRO A 102 10.85 -1.73 -11.68
C PRO A 102 9.86 -0.78 -12.39
N PHE A 103 10.42 0.17 -13.14
CA PHE A 103 9.70 1.11 -14.00
C PHE A 103 8.78 2.13 -13.31
N VAL A 104 8.65 2.09 -11.97
CA VAL A 104 7.87 3.03 -11.14
C VAL A 104 8.70 3.56 -9.96
N VAL A 105 10.00 3.68 -10.15
CA VAL A 105 10.98 4.02 -9.09
C VAL A 105 10.60 5.26 -8.28
N PRO A 106 10.15 6.40 -8.87
CA PRO A 106 9.76 7.57 -8.09
C PRO A 106 8.63 7.28 -7.10
N SER A 107 7.63 6.51 -7.52
CA SER A 107 6.50 6.13 -6.67
C SER A 107 6.93 5.12 -5.59
N ALA A 108 7.72 4.10 -5.95
CA ALA A 108 8.22 3.11 -5.00
C ALA A 108 9.06 3.77 -3.89
N MET A 109 9.97 4.69 -4.24
CA MET A 109 10.75 5.46 -3.29
C MET A 109 9.87 6.33 -2.38
N SER A 110 8.91 7.06 -2.95
CA SER A 110 8.00 7.92 -2.20
C SER A 110 7.17 7.11 -1.20
N LYS A 111 6.59 5.99 -1.62
CA LYS A 111 5.78 5.11 -0.77
C LYS A 111 6.62 4.44 0.33
N SER A 112 7.88 4.09 0.05
CA SER A 112 8.82 3.59 1.07
C SER A 112 9.16 4.66 2.11
N GLY A 113 9.29 5.92 1.68
CA GLY A 113 9.45 7.06 2.60
C GLY A 113 8.24 7.26 3.51
N ILE A 114 7.00 7.13 2.98
CA ILE A 114 5.76 7.19 3.78
C ILE A 114 5.72 6.03 4.80
N ASN A 115 6.11 4.82 4.41
CA ASN A 115 6.20 3.67 5.31
C ASN A 115 7.19 3.94 6.47
N ALA A 116 8.35 4.52 6.17
CA ALA A 116 9.34 4.90 7.18
C ALA A 116 8.80 6.01 8.10
N MET A 117 8.18 7.06 7.55
CA MET A 117 7.53 8.14 8.30
C MET A 117 6.47 7.59 9.26
N THR A 118 5.60 6.71 8.78
CA THR A 118 4.55 6.09 9.59
C THR A 118 5.12 5.40 10.82
N LYS A 119 6.18 4.61 10.67
CA LYS A 119 6.84 3.92 11.79
C LYS A 119 7.50 4.89 12.76
N SER A 120 8.16 5.92 12.25
CA SER A 120 8.84 6.92 13.07
C SER A 120 7.84 7.73 13.89
N LEU A 121 6.81 8.25 13.25
CA LEU A 121 5.79 9.08 13.92
C LEU A 121 4.87 8.27 14.83
N ALA A 122 4.65 6.98 14.58
CA ALA A 122 3.92 6.11 15.50
C ALA A 122 4.60 6.03 16.88
N VAL A 123 5.95 6.06 16.92
CA VAL A 123 6.71 6.09 18.17
C VAL A 123 6.74 7.51 18.76
N GLU A 124 7.02 8.51 17.93
CA GLU A 124 7.18 9.91 18.37
C GLU A 124 5.86 10.49 18.87
N TRP A 125 4.74 10.20 18.21
CA TRP A 125 3.41 10.76 18.51
C TRP A 125 2.49 9.83 19.34
N GLY A 126 2.96 8.62 19.63
CA GLY A 126 2.26 7.69 20.53
C GLY A 126 1.91 8.30 21.89
N PRO A 127 2.81 9.06 22.56
CA PRO A 127 2.51 9.75 23.80
C PRO A 127 1.37 10.80 23.71
N HIS A 128 1.06 11.26 22.49
CA HIS A 128 -0.06 12.17 22.21
C HIS A 128 -1.34 11.45 21.80
N ASN A 129 -1.39 10.11 21.90
CA ASN A 129 -2.51 9.28 21.45
C ASN A 129 -2.81 9.47 19.94
N ILE A 130 -1.79 9.70 19.11
CA ILE A 130 -1.91 9.76 17.66
C ILE A 130 -1.40 8.45 17.09
N ARG A 131 -2.30 7.73 16.40
CA ARG A 131 -1.97 6.46 15.72
C ARG A 131 -1.68 6.71 14.24
N LEU A 132 -0.69 6.02 13.70
CA LEU A 132 -0.37 6.07 12.29
C LEU A 132 -0.21 4.65 11.74
N ASN A 133 -0.96 4.33 10.69
CA ASN A 133 -0.85 3.05 10.01
C ASN A 133 -0.87 3.25 8.48
N CYS A 134 -0.44 2.23 7.76
CA CYS A 134 -0.51 2.16 6.32
C CYS A 134 -1.33 0.96 5.85
N ILE A 135 -2.03 1.13 4.75
CA ILE A 135 -2.48 0.02 3.91
C ILE A 135 -1.56 -0.05 2.69
N ALA A 136 -1.15 -1.25 2.33
CA ALA A 136 -0.39 -1.57 1.13
C ALA A 136 -1.24 -2.41 0.16
N PRO A 137 -2.03 -1.77 -0.70
CA PRO A 137 -2.86 -2.48 -1.65
C PRO A 137 -2.03 -3.17 -2.74
N GLY A 138 -2.53 -4.33 -3.20
CA GLY A 138 -2.18 -4.92 -4.47
C GLY A 138 -2.96 -4.27 -5.62
N PRO A 139 -3.27 -5.03 -6.68
CA PRO A 139 -4.04 -4.52 -7.80
C PRO A 139 -5.53 -4.35 -7.42
N PHE A 140 -5.97 -3.09 -7.35
CA PHE A 140 -7.36 -2.68 -7.25
C PHE A 140 -7.72 -1.88 -8.49
N PRO A 141 -8.64 -2.32 -9.34
CA PRO A 141 -8.97 -1.66 -10.59
C PRO A 141 -9.63 -0.31 -10.33
N THR A 142 -8.96 0.75 -10.77
CA THR A 142 -9.53 2.10 -10.87
C THR A 142 -9.18 2.67 -12.24
N GLU A 143 -10.09 3.42 -12.84
CA GLU A 143 -9.89 4.02 -14.16
C GLU A 143 -8.60 4.85 -14.22
N GLY A 144 -8.33 5.67 -13.21
CA GLY A 144 -7.15 6.53 -13.15
C GLY A 144 -5.82 5.78 -12.92
N ALA A 145 -5.82 4.61 -12.27
CA ALA A 145 -4.63 3.81 -12.09
C ALA A 145 -4.32 2.98 -13.35
N TRP A 146 -5.33 2.31 -13.91
CA TRP A 146 -5.16 1.46 -15.08
C TRP A 146 -4.67 2.23 -16.30
N SER A 147 -5.22 3.39 -16.59
CA SER A 147 -4.81 4.21 -17.74
C SER A 147 -3.32 4.62 -17.72
N ARG A 148 -2.71 4.70 -16.55
CA ARG A 148 -1.30 5.13 -16.38
C ARG A 148 -0.33 3.98 -16.16
N LEU A 149 -0.79 2.89 -15.57
CA LEU A 149 0.05 1.73 -15.22
C LEU A 149 -0.11 0.58 -16.20
N SER A 150 -1.15 0.59 -17.02
CA SER A 150 -1.41 -0.37 -18.10
C SER A 150 -1.79 0.34 -19.39
N PRO A 151 -0.92 1.20 -19.96
CA PRO A 151 -1.23 1.83 -21.23
C PRO A 151 -1.43 0.75 -22.28
N GLU A 152 -2.54 0.87 -23.03
CA GLU A 152 -2.78 -0.01 -24.18
C GLU A 152 -1.75 0.23 -25.27
N THR A 153 -1.15 -0.83 -25.76
CA THR A 153 -0.31 -0.83 -26.96
C THR A 153 -0.91 -1.80 -27.96
N GLU A 154 -0.53 -1.70 -29.23
CA GLU A 154 -1.05 -2.60 -30.29
C GLU A 154 -0.88 -4.09 -29.92
N ASP A 155 0.20 -4.43 -29.20
CA ASP A 155 0.54 -5.79 -28.81
C ASP A 155 0.09 -6.18 -27.38
N ASN A 156 -0.51 -5.26 -26.63
CA ASN A 156 -0.73 -5.45 -25.19
C ASN A 156 -2.10 -4.90 -24.73
N LYS A 157 -3.18 -5.54 -25.16
CA LYS A 157 -4.54 -5.18 -24.72
C LYS A 157 -4.86 -5.81 -23.35
N GLY A 158 -4.82 -5.00 -22.30
CA GLY A 158 -5.23 -5.42 -20.96
C GLY A 158 -4.25 -6.36 -20.23
N ALA A 159 -2.96 -6.31 -20.55
CA ALA A 159 -1.94 -7.22 -20.01
C ALA A 159 -1.79 -7.18 -18.49
N LEU A 160 -2.00 -6.02 -17.85
CA LEU A 160 -1.95 -5.96 -16.39
C LEU A 160 -3.12 -6.71 -15.74
N ASP A 161 -4.31 -6.65 -16.32
CA ASP A 161 -5.48 -7.29 -15.75
C ASP A 161 -5.33 -8.82 -15.76
N GLN A 162 -5.03 -9.40 -16.90
CA GLN A 162 -4.80 -10.86 -17.02
C GLN A 162 -3.56 -11.34 -16.28
N SER A 163 -2.45 -10.57 -16.32
CA SER A 163 -1.24 -10.96 -15.61
C SER A 163 -1.37 -10.79 -14.09
N SER A 164 -2.08 -9.77 -13.64
CA SER A 164 -2.38 -9.55 -12.22
C SER A 164 -3.28 -10.65 -11.67
N MET A 165 -4.27 -11.11 -12.43
CA MET A 165 -5.14 -12.22 -12.04
C MET A 165 -4.39 -13.55 -12.04
N SER A 166 -3.62 -13.84 -13.09
CA SER A 166 -2.91 -15.12 -13.23
C SER A 166 -1.72 -15.28 -12.26
N SER A 167 -1.13 -14.17 -11.80
CA SER A 167 -0.01 -14.18 -10.85
C SER A 167 -0.44 -14.03 -9.38
N ASN A 168 -1.68 -13.63 -9.13
CA ASN A 168 -2.21 -13.50 -7.78
C ASN A 168 -2.59 -14.87 -7.23
N PRO A 169 -2.12 -15.26 -6.02
CA PRO A 169 -2.48 -16.53 -5.41
C PRO A 169 -3.99 -16.75 -5.23
N MET A 170 -4.76 -15.67 -5.03
CA MET A 170 -6.23 -15.75 -4.94
C MET A 170 -6.92 -15.75 -6.31
N GLY A 171 -6.17 -15.65 -7.42
CA GLY A 171 -6.71 -15.71 -8.80
C GLY A 171 -7.60 -14.52 -9.18
N ARG A 172 -7.57 -13.41 -8.44
CA ARG A 172 -8.38 -12.23 -8.69
C ARG A 172 -7.69 -10.94 -8.24
N VAL A 173 -8.20 -9.82 -8.66
CA VAL A 173 -7.91 -8.49 -8.12
C VAL A 173 -8.78 -8.19 -6.88
N GLY A 174 -8.41 -7.17 -6.12
CA GLY A 174 -9.19 -6.74 -4.96
C GLY A 174 -10.43 -5.92 -5.35
N GLU A 175 -11.47 -6.00 -4.53
CA GLU A 175 -12.66 -5.18 -4.64
C GLU A 175 -12.57 -3.96 -3.73
N MET A 176 -13.07 -2.80 -4.20
CA MET A 176 -12.98 -1.54 -3.45
C MET A 176 -13.64 -1.62 -2.07
N THR A 177 -14.68 -2.43 -1.91
CA THR A 177 -15.33 -2.73 -0.63
C THR A 177 -14.38 -3.39 0.36
N GLU A 178 -13.51 -4.30 -0.08
CA GLU A 178 -12.52 -4.97 0.79
C GLU A 178 -11.50 -3.96 1.32
N LEU A 179 -11.03 -3.05 0.43
CA LEU A 179 -10.13 -1.97 0.82
C LEU A 179 -10.81 -1.00 1.80
N GLY A 180 -12.07 -0.62 1.53
CA GLY A 180 -12.88 0.25 2.38
C GLY A 180 -13.12 -0.35 3.77
N ASN A 181 -13.40 -1.65 3.86
CA ASN A 181 -13.59 -2.35 5.13
C ASN A 181 -12.32 -2.33 5.99
N LEU A 182 -11.15 -2.59 5.39
CA LEU A 182 -9.88 -2.51 6.11
C LEU A 182 -9.57 -1.07 6.56
N ALA A 183 -9.81 -0.09 5.69
CA ALA A 183 -9.63 1.32 6.04
C ALA A 183 -10.55 1.72 7.20
N THR A 184 -11.82 1.34 7.17
CA THR A 184 -12.79 1.59 8.23
C THR A 184 -12.36 0.96 9.55
N PHE A 185 -11.90 -0.29 9.53
CA PHE A 185 -11.38 -0.96 10.73
C PHE A 185 -10.19 -0.20 11.32
N LEU A 186 -9.20 0.17 10.51
CA LEU A 186 -8.00 0.88 10.97
C LEU A 186 -8.30 2.29 11.47
N MET A 187 -9.34 2.93 10.94
CA MET A 187 -9.78 4.26 11.36
C MET A 187 -10.74 4.25 12.56
N SER A 188 -11.24 3.08 12.97
CA SER A 188 -12.15 2.95 14.11
C SER A 188 -11.39 2.89 15.44
N ASP A 189 -12.13 3.14 16.53
CA ASP A 189 -11.62 3.01 17.90
C ASP A 189 -11.42 1.55 18.33
N GLY A 190 -11.93 0.59 17.54
CA GLY A 190 -11.81 -0.84 17.82
C GLY A 190 -10.38 -1.42 17.67
N CYS A 191 -9.41 -0.60 17.22
CA CYS A 191 -8.01 -1.02 17.07
C CYS A 191 -7.00 -0.02 17.66
N ASP A 192 -7.32 0.60 18.78
CA ASP A 192 -6.52 1.68 19.40
C ASP A 192 -5.10 1.28 19.79
N TYR A 193 -4.84 0.00 19.98
CA TYR A 193 -3.48 -0.50 20.26
C TYR A 193 -2.67 -0.82 19.00
N LEU A 194 -3.21 -0.55 17.80
CA LEU A 194 -2.56 -0.82 16.53
C LEU A 194 -2.03 0.47 15.92
N THR A 195 -0.69 0.64 15.93
CA THR A 195 0.02 1.78 15.36
C THR A 195 1.35 1.35 14.75
N GLY A 196 1.88 2.12 13.79
CA GLY A 196 3.16 1.87 13.12
C GLY A 196 3.14 0.70 12.12
N GLN A 197 1.97 0.15 11.79
CA GLN A 197 1.86 -1.03 10.95
C GLN A 197 1.59 -0.67 9.49
N THR A 198 2.08 -1.55 8.61
CA THR A 198 1.74 -1.54 7.18
C THR A 198 1.11 -2.88 6.84
N ILE A 199 -0.16 -2.85 6.47
CA ILE A 199 -0.97 -4.05 6.26
C ILE A 199 -1.17 -4.24 4.76
N ALA A 200 -0.69 -5.39 4.25
CA ALA A 200 -0.94 -5.76 2.86
C ALA A 200 -2.39 -6.21 2.68
N ILE A 201 -3.00 -5.77 1.57
CA ILE A 201 -4.27 -6.28 1.07
C ILE A 201 -4.11 -6.52 -0.44
N ASP A 202 -3.56 -7.67 -0.80
CA ASP A 202 -3.10 -7.95 -2.16
C ASP A 202 -3.30 -9.40 -2.60
N GLY A 203 -4.07 -10.21 -1.87
CA GLY A 203 -4.24 -11.63 -2.15
C GLY A 203 -2.95 -12.45 -2.04
N ALA A 204 -2.01 -12.02 -1.20
CA ALA A 204 -0.68 -12.60 -1.01
C ALA A 204 0.26 -12.47 -2.23
N ALA A 205 -0.04 -11.56 -3.18
CA ALA A 205 0.72 -11.42 -4.43
C ALA A 205 2.20 -11.09 -4.17
N TYR A 206 2.51 -10.17 -3.25
CA TYR A 206 3.89 -9.77 -2.99
C TYR A 206 4.73 -10.88 -2.33
N LEU A 207 4.09 -11.79 -1.59
CA LEU A 207 4.75 -12.94 -0.96
C LEU A 207 5.09 -14.02 -1.99
N SER A 208 4.29 -14.15 -3.05
CA SER A 208 4.49 -15.15 -4.10
C SER A 208 5.56 -14.74 -5.12
N ALA A 209 5.79 -13.44 -5.30
CA ALA A 209 6.62 -12.90 -6.37
C ALA A 209 8.14 -13.16 -6.22
N GLY A 210 8.61 -13.77 -5.15
CA GLY A 210 10.05 -14.04 -4.92
C GLY A 210 10.33 -15.31 -4.14
N GLY A 211 9.34 -16.12 -3.82
CA GLY A 211 9.52 -17.38 -3.11
C GLY A 211 10.19 -18.45 -3.99
N THR A 212 11.34 -19.00 -3.55
CA THR A 212 12.08 -20.05 -4.26
C THR A 212 11.17 -21.20 -4.73
N PHE A 213 10.13 -21.48 -3.97
CA PHE A 213 9.20 -22.59 -4.22
C PHE A 213 7.83 -22.14 -4.75
N ALA A 214 7.64 -20.86 -5.08
CA ALA A 214 6.35 -20.35 -5.56
C ALA A 214 5.85 -21.07 -6.83
N SER A 215 6.78 -21.51 -7.69
CA SER A 215 6.47 -22.26 -8.90
C SER A 215 5.82 -23.63 -8.63
N LEU A 216 6.02 -24.20 -7.44
CA LEU A 216 5.41 -25.47 -7.04
C LEU A 216 3.89 -25.40 -6.87
N GLY A 217 3.32 -24.18 -6.72
CA GLY A 217 1.88 -23.96 -6.71
C GLY A 217 1.17 -24.33 -8.02
N LYS A 218 1.93 -24.53 -9.11
CA LYS A 218 1.41 -24.98 -10.41
C LYS A 218 1.33 -26.50 -10.55
N LEU A 219 1.88 -27.26 -9.60
CA LEU A 219 1.90 -28.72 -9.61
C LEU A 219 0.52 -29.26 -9.33
N LYS A 220 0.19 -30.38 -10.01
CA LYS A 220 -1.03 -31.15 -9.80
C LYS A 220 -0.84 -32.18 -8.67
N ASP A 221 -1.92 -32.76 -8.19
CA ASP A 221 -1.89 -33.78 -7.11
C ASP A 221 -1.02 -35.01 -7.46
N GLU A 222 -0.97 -35.36 -8.74
CA GLU A 222 -0.13 -36.45 -9.22
C GLU A 222 1.37 -36.10 -9.07
N ASP A 223 1.78 -34.88 -9.37
CA ASP A 223 3.16 -34.44 -9.20
C ASP A 223 3.56 -34.46 -7.73
N TRP A 224 2.69 -34.03 -6.85
CA TRP A 224 2.93 -34.07 -5.40
C TRP A 224 3.05 -35.53 -4.87
N THR A 225 2.30 -36.46 -5.44
CA THR A 225 2.40 -37.88 -5.10
C THR A 225 3.76 -38.42 -5.54
N ASN A 226 4.19 -38.13 -6.75
CA ASN A 226 5.50 -38.53 -7.28
C ASN A 226 6.66 -37.96 -6.47
N ILE A 227 6.57 -36.70 -6.05
CA ILE A 227 7.57 -36.03 -5.18
C ILE A 227 7.66 -36.77 -3.83
N ARG A 228 6.52 -37.03 -3.18
CA ARG A 228 6.50 -37.77 -1.90
C ARG A 228 7.14 -39.16 -2.01
N ASP A 229 6.82 -39.89 -3.04
CA ASP A 229 7.36 -41.23 -3.26
C ASP A 229 8.87 -41.22 -3.53
N THR A 230 9.34 -40.22 -4.28
CA THR A 230 10.76 -39.98 -4.53
C THR A 230 11.52 -39.68 -3.24
N ILE A 231 10.98 -38.77 -2.41
CA ILE A 231 11.57 -38.42 -1.11
C ILE A 231 11.61 -39.64 -0.19
N LYS A 232 10.52 -40.44 -0.15
CA LYS A 232 10.45 -41.66 0.66
C LYS A 232 11.54 -42.65 0.26
N LYS A 233 11.69 -42.95 -1.02
CA LYS A 233 12.74 -43.82 -1.55
C LYS A 233 14.14 -43.33 -1.21
N SER A 234 14.39 -42.03 -1.30
CA SER A 234 15.67 -41.43 -0.94
C SER A 234 15.95 -41.63 0.57
N ASN A 235 14.96 -41.36 1.43
CA ASN A 235 15.09 -41.51 2.86
C ASN A 235 15.34 -42.98 3.28
N GLU A 236 14.71 -43.95 2.62
CA GLU A 236 14.93 -45.38 2.87
C GLU A 236 16.38 -45.79 2.47
N LYS A 237 16.87 -45.28 1.34
CA LYS A 237 18.25 -45.49 0.91
C LYS A 237 19.26 -44.94 1.93
N ASP A 238 19.04 -43.72 2.39
CA ASP A 238 19.92 -43.06 3.39
C ASP A 238 19.91 -43.82 4.74
N LYS A 239 18.74 -44.32 5.16
CA LYS A 239 18.60 -45.11 6.36
C LYS A 239 19.38 -46.44 6.26
N ASN A 240 19.31 -47.12 5.13
CA ASN A 240 20.04 -48.36 4.90
C ASN A 240 21.57 -48.12 4.91
N LEU A 241 22.04 -47.04 4.33
CA LEU A 241 23.47 -46.66 4.34
C LEU A 241 24.00 -46.33 5.75
N ARG A 242 23.15 -45.83 6.65
CA ARG A 242 23.52 -45.57 8.07
C ARG A 242 23.54 -46.82 8.91
N ASN A 243 22.71 -47.83 8.59
CA ASN A 243 22.65 -49.07 9.32
C ASN A 243 23.72 -50.08 8.87
N THR A 244 24.48 -49.81 7.81
CA THR A 244 25.58 -50.65 7.31
C THR A 244 26.96 -50.16 7.74
N LYS A 245 27.03 -49.16 8.62
CA LYS A 245 28.22 -48.75 9.37
C LYS A 245 28.08 -49.09 10.83
#